data_f3312d9dded21d291670826797447783
#
_entry.id   f3312d9dded21d291670826797447783
#
_cell.length_a   1.000
_cell.length_b   1.000
_cell.length_c   1.000
_cell.angle_alpha   90.00
_cell.angle_beta   90.00
_cell.angle_gamma   90.00
#
_symmetry.space_group_name_H-M   'P 1'
#
loop_
_entity.id
_entity.type
_entity.pdbx_description
1 polymer ?
#
loop_
_entity_poly.entity_id
_entity_poly.type
_entity_poly.pdbx_seq_one_letter_code
_entity_poly.pdbx_strand_id
1 'polypeptide(L)'
;MAGGIVAFASLSAQAQSSVTLYGITDIGIEYANHIPSGKTASSAVREQSGNLAGSRWGLKGAEDLGGGYKAVFVLEGGFNLNNGTLGQGGRIFGRKAFVGVSTPYGTVTLGRQQNLLYELMYKYDALTFNPSYSAQSMDSQFVNRADNSIRYGLSAAGVTFAMLYSSGYDSTIPNGAQIPGATKVGREMSAAVLYDRGPFSIGVTYDQLQGTSIATQSNTQSRALFGASYDFGIVKALAGVRWLNTRNTSTPPSSMLYWGGLTYRVSAPLFISASVYHTQFRNPHGGPTMGVLLVDYFLSKRTELYAEGAYVNNRSFSNVGIRGTGVDVATGADQTGITVGIRHSF
;
A
#
# COMPACT_ATOMS: atom_id res chain seq x y z
N MET A 1 33.32 5.16 -65.99
CA MET A 1 32.25 4.73 -65.08
C MET A 1 32.79 4.77 -63.66
N ALA A 2 32.41 5.80 -62.89
CA ALA A 2 32.83 5.94 -61.49
C ALA A 2 31.64 5.51 -60.61
N GLY A 3 31.74 4.37 -59.92
CA GLY A 3 30.76 3.87 -59.00
C GLY A 3 30.94 4.52 -57.62
N GLY A 4 29.97 5.36 -57.23
CA GLY A 4 29.92 5.92 -55.87
C GLY A 4 29.44 4.90 -54.84
N ILE A 5 30.25 4.61 -53.83
CA ILE A 5 29.87 3.80 -52.66
C ILE A 5 29.15 4.74 -51.69
N VAL A 6 27.84 4.54 -51.51
CA VAL A 6 27.07 5.20 -50.47
C VAL A 6 27.31 4.42 -49.16
N ALA A 7 28.12 4.96 -48.26
CA ALA A 7 28.27 4.42 -46.91
C ALA A 7 27.05 4.80 -46.07
N PHE A 8 26.20 3.84 -45.71
CA PHE A 8 25.20 3.98 -44.68
C PHE A 8 25.88 4.04 -43.32
N ALA A 9 26.00 5.26 -42.78
CA ALA A 9 26.38 5.42 -41.39
C ALA A 9 25.20 4.94 -40.52
N SER A 10 25.29 3.78 -39.94
CA SER A 10 24.39 3.32 -38.88
C SER A 10 24.61 4.21 -37.65
N LEU A 11 23.73 5.18 -37.45
CA LEU A 11 23.59 5.89 -36.17
C LEU A 11 23.14 4.86 -35.14
N SER A 12 24.10 4.31 -34.38
CA SER A 12 23.79 3.58 -33.16
C SER A 12 23.10 4.55 -32.18
N ALA A 13 21.77 4.52 -32.14
CA ALA A 13 21.03 5.13 -31.06
C ALA A 13 21.52 4.45 -29.78
N GLN A 14 22.32 5.15 -28.99
CA GLN A 14 22.70 4.71 -27.65
C GLN A 14 21.42 4.85 -26.80
N ALA A 15 20.64 3.77 -26.71
CA ALA A 15 19.54 3.66 -25.77
C ALA A 15 20.14 3.82 -24.36
N GLN A 16 19.88 4.94 -23.71
CA GLN A 16 20.38 5.19 -22.36
C GLN A 16 19.57 4.35 -21.38
N SER A 17 20.00 3.11 -21.17
CA SER A 17 19.43 2.22 -20.16
C SER A 17 19.91 2.65 -18.78
N SER A 18 18.98 2.91 -17.87
CA SER A 18 19.31 3.23 -16.48
C SER A 18 18.73 2.18 -15.54
N VAL A 19 19.58 1.63 -14.67
CA VAL A 19 19.17 0.77 -13.56
C VAL A 19 19.51 1.49 -12.27
N THR A 20 18.52 1.66 -11.42
CA THR A 20 18.67 2.35 -10.13
C THR A 20 18.41 1.35 -9.01
N LEU A 21 19.39 1.23 -8.10
CA LEU A 21 19.17 0.63 -6.78
C LEU A 21 18.51 1.69 -5.89
N TYR A 22 17.48 1.30 -5.16
CA TYR A 22 16.79 2.16 -4.20
C TYR A 22 16.31 1.36 -3.00
N GLY A 23 15.99 2.04 -1.91
CA GLY A 23 15.42 1.39 -0.76
C GLY A 23 14.96 2.34 0.34
N ILE A 24 14.36 1.73 1.36
CA ILE A 24 13.96 2.36 2.61
C ILE A 24 14.32 1.43 3.74
N THR A 25 14.95 1.96 4.77
CA THR A 25 15.13 1.32 6.07
C THR A 25 14.35 2.11 7.10
N ASP A 26 13.49 1.43 7.85
CA ASP A 26 12.61 2.02 8.86
C ASP A 26 12.58 1.10 10.07
N ILE A 27 12.99 1.63 11.22
CA ILE A 27 13.06 0.89 12.49
C ILE A 27 12.74 1.83 13.64
N GLY A 28 12.10 1.30 14.69
CA GLY A 28 11.76 2.06 15.88
C GLY A 28 11.58 1.17 17.11
N ILE A 29 11.52 1.81 18.26
CA ILE A 29 11.15 1.19 19.54
C ILE A 29 9.67 1.47 19.77
N GLU A 30 8.88 0.42 19.88
CA GLU A 30 7.45 0.45 20.12
C GLU A 30 7.13 0.02 21.55
N TYR A 31 6.31 0.81 22.23
CA TYR A 31 5.55 0.37 23.39
C TYR A 31 4.11 0.06 22.94
N ALA A 32 3.57 -1.09 23.34
CA ALA A 32 2.16 -1.42 23.15
C ALA A 32 1.62 -2.11 24.42
N ASN A 33 0.38 -1.75 24.79
CA ASN A 33 -0.34 -2.40 25.89
C ASN A 33 -1.38 -3.40 25.39
N HIS A 34 -2.01 -4.11 26.33
CA HIS A 34 -3.08 -5.10 26.10
C HIS A 34 -2.74 -6.19 25.06
N ILE A 35 -1.44 -6.52 24.98
CA ILE A 35 -0.98 -7.64 24.15
C ILE A 35 -1.35 -8.94 24.87
N PRO A 36 -2.07 -9.89 24.17
CA PRO A 36 -2.40 -11.19 24.76
C PRO A 36 -1.15 -11.96 25.20
N SER A 37 -1.14 -12.40 26.44
CA SER A 37 -0.08 -13.23 27.02
C SER A 37 -0.68 -14.37 27.83
N GLY A 38 -0.87 -15.53 27.21
CA GLY A 38 -1.61 -16.66 27.80
C GLY A 38 -3.06 -16.28 28.09
N LYS A 39 -3.46 -16.30 29.39
CA LYS A 39 -4.82 -15.95 29.85
C LYS A 39 -4.96 -14.47 30.25
N THR A 40 -3.90 -13.69 30.20
CA THR A 40 -3.86 -12.29 30.63
C THR A 40 -3.48 -11.39 29.45
N ALA A 41 -3.52 -10.09 29.68
CA ALA A 41 -2.94 -9.09 28.77
C ALA A 41 -1.73 -8.44 29.44
N SER A 42 -0.71 -8.11 28.65
CA SER A 42 0.53 -7.51 29.11
C SER A 42 0.90 -6.30 28.24
N SER A 43 1.96 -5.60 28.63
CA SER A 43 2.59 -4.57 27.80
C SER A 43 3.93 -5.09 27.30
N ALA A 44 4.36 -4.61 26.13
CA ALA A 44 5.67 -4.89 25.61
C ALA A 44 6.36 -3.61 25.14
N VAL A 45 7.68 -3.57 25.33
CA VAL A 45 8.59 -2.65 24.64
C VAL A 45 9.43 -3.50 23.70
N ARG A 46 9.41 -3.17 22.40
CA ARG A 46 10.06 -4.00 21.40
C ARG A 46 10.59 -3.18 20.23
N GLU A 47 11.63 -3.67 19.59
CA GLU A 47 12.11 -3.15 18.34
C GLU A 47 11.18 -3.61 17.20
N GLN A 48 10.75 -2.68 16.34
CA GLN A 48 9.86 -2.95 15.24
C GLN A 48 10.37 -2.34 13.94
N SER A 49 10.36 -3.14 12.88
CA SER A 49 10.72 -2.70 11.53
C SER A 49 9.51 -2.25 10.75
N GLY A 50 9.69 -1.19 9.94
CA GLY A 50 8.67 -0.79 8.98
C GLY A 50 7.44 -0.15 9.61
N ASN A 51 7.61 0.83 10.50
CA ASN A 51 6.50 1.50 11.18
C ASN A 51 5.83 2.53 10.28
N LEU A 52 6.57 3.51 9.73
CA LEU A 52 6.04 4.46 8.75
C LEU A 52 6.07 3.91 7.33
N ALA A 53 7.08 3.09 7.00
CA ALA A 53 7.19 2.50 5.66
C ALA A 53 7.88 1.15 5.74
N GLY A 54 7.25 0.10 5.24
CA GLY A 54 7.88 -1.23 5.21
C GLY A 54 9.28 -1.19 4.62
N SER A 55 10.29 -1.65 5.39
CA SER A 55 11.69 -1.69 4.95
C SER A 55 11.81 -2.52 3.69
N ARG A 56 12.55 -2.01 2.70
CA ARG A 56 12.63 -2.58 1.35
C ARG A 56 13.90 -2.17 0.64
N TRP A 57 14.29 -2.97 -0.33
CA TRP A 57 15.26 -2.63 -1.35
C TRP A 57 14.75 -3.06 -2.72
N GLY A 58 15.22 -2.47 -3.79
CA GLY A 58 14.78 -2.84 -5.12
C GLY A 58 15.66 -2.29 -6.22
N LEU A 59 15.46 -2.87 -7.38
CA LEU A 59 16.01 -2.42 -8.66
C LEU A 59 14.87 -1.96 -9.54
N LYS A 60 15.01 -0.81 -10.16
CA LYS A 60 14.11 -0.32 -11.21
C LYS A 60 14.92 0.14 -12.40
N GLY A 61 14.40 -0.09 -13.59
CA GLY A 61 15.06 0.34 -14.81
C GLY A 61 14.06 0.77 -15.87
N ALA A 62 14.58 1.59 -16.77
CA ALA A 62 13.90 2.00 -17.99
C ALA A 62 14.91 2.00 -19.15
N GLU A 63 14.50 1.45 -20.29
CA GLU A 63 15.19 1.46 -21.55
C GLU A 63 14.38 2.25 -22.56
N ASP A 64 14.94 3.25 -23.19
CA ASP A 64 14.29 4.02 -24.24
C ASP A 64 14.28 3.20 -25.55
N LEU A 65 13.09 2.89 -26.06
CA LEU A 65 12.91 2.14 -27.30
C LEU A 65 12.71 3.05 -28.52
N GLY A 66 12.78 4.36 -28.32
CA GLY A 66 12.47 5.36 -29.34
C GLY A 66 10.98 5.67 -29.48
N GLY A 67 10.67 6.78 -30.17
CA GLY A 67 9.27 7.16 -30.43
C GLY A 67 8.40 7.44 -29.20
N GLY A 68 9.00 7.66 -28.02
CA GLY A 68 8.28 7.84 -26.75
C GLY A 68 7.91 6.52 -26.06
N TYR A 69 8.41 5.38 -26.55
CA TYR A 69 8.21 4.06 -25.96
C TYR A 69 9.39 3.72 -25.03
N LYS A 70 9.11 3.07 -23.90
CA LYS A 70 10.11 2.60 -22.95
C LYS A 70 9.76 1.21 -22.45
N ALA A 71 10.76 0.31 -22.39
CA ALA A 71 10.66 -0.89 -21.57
C ALA A 71 10.95 -0.51 -20.12
N VAL A 72 10.15 -1.00 -19.16
CA VAL A 72 10.29 -0.69 -17.73
C VAL A 72 10.23 -1.95 -16.91
N PHE A 73 10.98 -2.01 -15.82
CA PHE A 73 10.86 -3.09 -14.85
C PHE A 73 11.04 -2.60 -13.41
N VAL A 74 10.48 -3.33 -12.46
CA VAL A 74 10.73 -3.17 -11.01
C VAL A 74 10.81 -4.53 -10.36
N LEU A 75 11.87 -4.72 -9.56
CA LEU A 75 12.05 -5.84 -8.66
C LEU A 75 12.23 -5.26 -7.24
N GLU A 76 11.30 -5.52 -6.30
CA GLU A 76 11.33 -4.94 -4.96
C GLU A 76 11.08 -6.02 -3.92
N GLY A 77 12.04 -6.20 -3.00
CA GLY A 77 11.98 -7.06 -1.85
C GLY A 77 11.72 -6.30 -0.56
N GLY A 78 10.88 -6.85 0.31
CA GLY A 78 10.68 -6.34 1.66
C GLY A 78 11.47 -7.17 2.67
N PHE A 79 11.92 -6.55 3.75
CA PHE A 79 12.62 -7.21 4.83
C PHE A 79 12.31 -6.59 6.19
N ASN A 80 12.57 -7.32 7.23
CA ASN A 80 12.46 -6.87 8.61
C ASN A 80 13.85 -6.46 9.10
N LEU A 81 14.04 -5.18 9.38
CA LEU A 81 15.37 -4.64 9.74
C LEU A 81 15.84 -5.14 11.10
N ASN A 82 14.90 -5.40 12.04
CA ASN A 82 15.20 -5.87 13.39
C ASN A 82 15.77 -7.30 13.46
N ASN A 83 15.56 -8.13 12.43
CA ASN A 83 16.02 -9.54 12.44
C ASN A 83 16.54 -10.07 11.08
N GLY A 84 16.54 -9.22 10.03
CA GLY A 84 17.07 -9.56 8.71
C GLY A 84 16.20 -10.53 7.89
N THR A 85 15.01 -10.91 8.34
CA THR A 85 14.15 -11.84 7.59
C THR A 85 13.47 -11.16 6.41
N LEU A 86 13.15 -11.93 5.36
CA LEU A 86 12.35 -11.45 4.24
C LEU A 86 10.90 -11.20 4.67
N GLY A 87 10.32 -10.13 4.16
CA GLY A 87 8.90 -9.83 4.27
C GLY A 87 8.03 -10.63 3.27
N GLN A 88 6.73 -10.33 3.26
CA GLN A 88 5.74 -10.84 2.28
C GLN A 88 5.79 -12.36 2.09
N GLY A 89 5.85 -13.11 3.22
CA GLY A 89 5.86 -14.58 3.21
C GLY A 89 7.18 -15.19 2.71
N GLY A 90 8.32 -14.50 2.91
CA GLY A 90 9.64 -14.99 2.55
C GLY A 90 10.00 -14.83 1.07
N ARG A 91 9.22 -14.07 0.30
CA ARG A 91 9.48 -13.85 -1.13
C ARG A 91 10.57 -12.80 -1.32
N ILE A 92 11.61 -13.11 -2.12
CA ILE A 92 12.74 -12.18 -2.42
C ILE A 92 12.25 -10.88 -3.08
N PHE A 93 11.29 -10.94 -3.99
CA PHE A 93 10.65 -9.79 -4.62
C PHE A 93 9.15 -9.74 -4.28
N GLY A 94 8.84 -9.89 -2.99
CA GLY A 94 7.48 -10.01 -2.50
C GLY A 94 6.66 -8.71 -2.57
N ARG A 95 7.29 -7.56 -2.82
CA ARG A 95 6.60 -6.27 -2.92
C ARG A 95 6.21 -5.94 -4.36
N LYS A 96 7.16 -6.03 -5.31
CA LYS A 96 6.94 -5.84 -6.74
C LYS A 96 7.89 -6.72 -7.53
N ALA A 97 7.39 -7.34 -8.60
CA ALA A 97 8.15 -8.08 -9.58
C ALA A 97 7.42 -8.00 -10.91
N PHE A 98 7.70 -6.97 -11.70
CA PHE A 98 7.01 -6.75 -12.98
C PHE A 98 7.93 -6.17 -14.04
N VAL A 99 7.51 -6.38 -15.29
CA VAL A 99 8.06 -5.75 -16.49
C VAL A 99 6.90 -5.17 -17.30
N GLY A 100 7.18 -4.16 -18.13
CA GLY A 100 6.14 -3.56 -18.95
C GLY A 100 6.64 -2.61 -20.01
N VAL A 101 5.71 -2.02 -20.72
CA VAL A 101 5.97 -1.01 -21.75
C VAL A 101 5.20 0.27 -21.39
N SER A 102 5.93 1.37 -21.34
CA SER A 102 5.37 2.73 -21.24
C SER A 102 5.33 3.34 -22.62
N THR A 103 4.21 3.96 -22.95
CA THR A 103 3.93 4.61 -24.25
C THR A 103 3.34 6.00 -24.02
N PRO A 104 3.24 6.86 -25.02
CA PRO A 104 2.47 8.11 -24.91
C PRO A 104 0.98 7.92 -24.57
N TYR A 105 0.45 6.72 -24.76
CA TYR A 105 -0.95 6.36 -24.52
C TYR A 105 -1.16 5.61 -23.20
N GLY A 106 -0.15 5.51 -22.35
CA GLY A 106 -0.19 4.83 -21.07
C GLY A 106 0.85 3.72 -20.92
N THR A 107 0.86 3.10 -19.75
CA THR A 107 1.81 2.06 -19.37
C THR A 107 1.07 0.76 -19.09
N VAL A 108 1.52 -0.33 -19.71
CA VAL A 108 1.06 -1.70 -19.42
C VAL A 108 2.19 -2.42 -18.70
N THR A 109 1.87 -3.08 -17.59
CA THR A 109 2.83 -3.88 -16.80
C THR A 109 2.26 -5.26 -16.48
N LEU A 110 3.13 -6.26 -16.42
CA LEU A 110 2.81 -7.67 -16.18
C LEU A 110 3.66 -8.21 -15.02
N GLY A 111 3.05 -8.90 -14.08
CA GLY A 111 3.73 -9.52 -12.95
C GLY A 111 3.06 -9.23 -11.61
N ARG A 112 3.83 -9.29 -10.51
CA ARG A 112 3.36 -8.99 -9.16
C ARG A 112 3.43 -7.48 -8.89
N GLN A 113 2.29 -6.90 -8.51
CA GLN A 113 2.16 -5.45 -8.31
C GLN A 113 1.27 -5.13 -7.11
N GLN A 114 1.35 -3.90 -6.60
CA GLN A 114 0.38 -3.43 -5.62
C GLN A 114 -1.01 -3.29 -6.25
N ASN A 115 -2.04 -3.53 -5.45
CA ASN A 115 -3.41 -3.23 -5.86
C ASN A 115 -3.63 -1.70 -5.93
N LEU A 116 -4.66 -1.29 -6.65
CA LEU A 116 -4.94 0.13 -6.87
C LEU A 116 -5.48 0.82 -5.60
N LEU A 117 -6.03 0.09 -4.64
CA LEU A 117 -6.46 0.62 -3.35
C LEU A 117 -5.29 1.27 -2.60
N TYR A 118 -4.14 0.60 -2.57
CA TYR A 118 -2.94 1.17 -1.98
C TYR A 118 -2.26 2.17 -2.92
N GLU A 119 -1.97 1.74 -4.16
CA GLU A 119 -1.10 2.48 -5.08
C GLU A 119 -1.57 3.91 -5.34
N LEU A 120 -2.88 4.13 -5.40
CA LEU A 120 -3.45 5.41 -5.78
C LEU A 120 -4.13 6.15 -4.62
N MET A 121 -4.56 5.43 -3.58
CA MET A 121 -5.42 6.02 -2.55
C MET A 121 -4.67 6.39 -1.26
N TYR A 122 -3.42 5.94 -1.05
CA TYR A 122 -2.62 6.29 0.14
C TYR A 122 -2.45 7.81 0.32
N LYS A 123 -2.50 8.58 -0.77
CA LYS A 123 -2.37 10.05 -0.76
C LYS A 123 -3.56 10.77 -0.09
N TYR A 124 -4.65 10.09 0.22
CA TYR A 124 -5.83 10.62 0.92
C TYR A 124 -5.88 10.24 2.40
N ASP A 125 -4.81 9.67 2.92
CA ASP A 125 -4.61 9.41 4.34
C ASP A 125 -3.43 10.25 4.86
N ALA A 126 -3.61 10.97 5.97
CA ALA A 126 -2.56 11.81 6.56
C ALA A 126 -1.35 10.98 7.04
N LEU A 127 -1.57 9.70 7.35
CA LEU A 127 -0.52 8.72 7.68
C LEU A 127 -0.05 7.91 6.46
N THR A 128 -0.54 8.24 5.25
CA THR A 128 -0.14 7.63 3.96
C THR A 128 -0.25 6.10 3.94
N PHE A 129 -1.26 5.53 4.63
CA PHE A 129 -1.43 4.07 4.80
C PHE A 129 -0.15 3.40 5.28
N ASN A 130 0.51 4.01 6.29
CA ASN A 130 1.69 3.39 6.88
C ASN A 130 1.36 2.02 7.49
N PRO A 131 2.33 1.11 7.64
CA PRO A 131 2.10 -0.27 8.11
C PRO A 131 1.50 -0.40 9.50
N SER A 132 1.68 0.63 10.33
CA SER A 132 1.11 0.71 11.68
C SER A 132 0.28 1.98 11.80
N TYR A 133 -0.69 2.02 12.73
CA TYR A 133 -1.38 3.26 13.11
C TYR A 133 -2.07 4.02 11.96
N SER A 134 -2.59 3.33 10.95
CA SER A 134 -3.27 3.97 9.81
C SER A 134 -4.55 3.23 9.40
N ALA A 135 -5.21 3.67 8.34
CA ALA A 135 -6.32 2.95 7.73
C ALA A 135 -5.97 1.50 7.35
N GLN A 136 -4.69 1.19 7.13
CA GLN A 136 -4.20 -0.16 6.87
C GLN A 136 -4.46 -1.11 8.06
N SER A 137 -4.40 -0.63 9.30
CA SER A 137 -4.72 -1.42 10.49
C SER A 137 -6.19 -1.83 10.53
N MET A 138 -7.08 -1.06 9.87
CA MET A 138 -8.52 -1.31 9.79
C MET A 138 -8.92 -2.23 8.62
N ASP A 139 -8.13 -2.28 7.53
CA ASP A 139 -8.39 -3.13 6.37
C ASP A 139 -7.07 -3.55 5.70
N SER A 140 -6.68 -4.80 5.87
CA SER A 140 -5.43 -5.36 5.35
C SER A 140 -5.34 -5.36 3.81
N GLN A 141 -6.46 -5.20 3.10
CA GLN A 141 -6.46 -5.08 1.64
C GLN A 141 -5.77 -3.80 1.15
N PHE A 142 -5.64 -2.78 1.99
CA PHE A 142 -4.88 -1.57 1.66
C PHE A 142 -3.37 -1.78 1.48
N VAL A 143 -2.85 -2.98 1.79
CA VAL A 143 -1.44 -3.30 1.51
C VAL A 143 -1.28 -4.49 0.59
N ASN A 144 -2.37 -5.04 0.08
CA ASN A 144 -2.34 -6.25 -0.72
C ASN A 144 -1.65 -6.04 -2.08
N ARG A 145 -1.22 -7.15 -2.63
CA ARG A 145 -0.54 -7.23 -3.92
C ARG A 145 -1.16 -8.33 -4.74
N ALA A 146 -1.38 -8.02 -6.00
CA ALA A 146 -1.91 -8.95 -6.98
C ALA A 146 -0.76 -9.71 -7.65
N ASP A 147 -0.78 -11.03 -7.54
CA ASP A 147 0.07 -11.94 -8.34
C ASP A 147 -0.54 -12.14 -9.73
N ASN A 148 0.28 -12.57 -10.70
CA ASN A 148 -0.18 -12.91 -12.04
C ASN A 148 -1.09 -11.82 -12.65
N SER A 149 -0.68 -10.57 -12.48
CA SER A 149 -1.50 -9.43 -12.84
C SER A 149 -1.05 -8.72 -14.11
N ILE A 150 -2.01 -8.14 -14.81
CA ILE A 150 -1.83 -7.13 -15.83
C ILE A 150 -2.42 -5.81 -15.30
N ARG A 151 -1.67 -4.73 -15.47
CA ARG A 151 -2.11 -3.39 -15.09
C ARG A 151 -1.92 -2.43 -16.26
N TYR A 152 -2.90 -1.59 -16.48
CA TYR A 152 -2.80 -0.42 -17.35
C TYR A 152 -2.94 0.85 -16.53
N GLY A 153 -2.20 1.90 -16.88
CA GLY A 153 -2.31 3.23 -16.25
C GLY A 153 -2.00 4.33 -17.24
N LEU A 154 -2.77 5.40 -17.16
CA LEU A 154 -2.62 6.62 -17.96
C LEU A 154 -2.82 7.84 -17.07
N SER A 155 -1.96 8.84 -17.22
CA SER A 155 -2.13 10.16 -16.58
C SER A 155 -2.04 11.25 -17.64
N ALA A 156 -3.08 12.08 -17.75
CA ALA A 156 -3.14 13.19 -18.68
C ALA A 156 -4.04 14.30 -18.12
N ALA A 157 -3.65 15.56 -18.29
CA ALA A 157 -4.45 16.73 -17.92
C ALA A 157 -4.96 16.74 -16.46
N GLY A 158 -4.16 16.20 -15.53
CA GLY A 158 -4.53 16.10 -14.12
C GLY A 158 -5.42 14.88 -13.78
N VAL A 159 -5.87 14.11 -14.78
CA VAL A 159 -6.60 12.86 -14.57
C VAL A 159 -5.64 11.68 -14.60
N THR A 160 -5.70 10.82 -13.58
CA THR A 160 -5.06 9.50 -13.59
C THR A 160 -6.14 8.42 -13.66
N PHE A 161 -6.02 7.55 -14.63
CA PHE A 161 -6.86 6.36 -14.80
C PHE A 161 -5.97 5.11 -14.67
N ALA A 162 -6.45 4.10 -13.96
CA ALA A 162 -5.77 2.82 -13.90
C ALA A 162 -6.76 1.66 -13.80
N MET A 163 -6.37 0.51 -14.36
CA MET A 163 -7.05 -0.76 -14.23
C MET A 163 -6.04 -1.86 -13.90
N LEU A 164 -6.47 -2.84 -13.12
CA LEU A 164 -5.69 -4.02 -12.78
C LEU A 164 -6.60 -5.26 -12.86
N TYR A 165 -6.09 -6.30 -13.50
CA TYR A 165 -6.66 -7.63 -13.46
C TYR A 165 -5.59 -8.62 -13.03
N SER A 166 -5.91 -9.44 -12.03
CA SER A 166 -5.11 -10.59 -11.61
C SER A 166 -5.90 -11.87 -11.88
N SER A 167 -5.27 -12.82 -12.53
CA SER A 167 -5.82 -14.18 -12.66
C SER A 167 -5.73 -14.97 -11.36
N GLY A 168 -5.20 -14.35 -10.31
CA GLY A 168 -5.11 -14.89 -8.96
C GLY A 168 -4.01 -15.93 -8.78
N TYR A 169 -4.05 -16.56 -7.62
CA TYR A 169 -3.18 -17.68 -7.24
C TYR A 169 -3.82 -18.42 -6.07
N ASP A 170 -3.46 -19.69 -5.87
CA ASP A 170 -3.85 -20.44 -4.70
C ASP A 170 -2.86 -20.22 -3.56
N SER A 171 -3.33 -19.62 -2.46
CA SER A 171 -2.51 -19.35 -1.28
C SER A 171 -2.17 -20.60 -0.47
N THR A 172 -2.81 -21.72 -0.75
CA THR A 172 -2.56 -23.00 -0.07
C THR A 172 -1.46 -23.82 -0.74
N ILE A 173 -1.01 -23.42 -1.94
CA ILE A 173 0.06 -24.06 -2.68
C ILE A 173 1.36 -23.26 -2.53
N PRO A 174 2.51 -23.91 -2.28
CA PRO A 174 3.80 -23.23 -2.30
C PRO A 174 4.02 -22.48 -3.63
N ASN A 175 4.54 -21.26 -3.55
CA ASN A 175 4.79 -20.34 -4.66
C ASN A 175 3.54 -19.79 -5.38
N GLY A 176 2.35 -19.99 -4.85
CA GLY A 176 1.13 -19.33 -5.33
C GLY A 176 0.80 -19.64 -6.78
N ALA A 177 0.81 -20.92 -7.18
CA ALA A 177 0.49 -21.33 -8.54
C ALA A 177 -1.00 -21.13 -8.86
N GLN A 178 -1.29 -20.82 -10.12
CA GLN A 178 -2.67 -20.86 -10.63
C GLN A 178 -3.15 -22.30 -10.75
N ILE A 179 -4.44 -22.53 -10.48
CA ILE A 179 -5.05 -23.85 -10.59
C ILE A 179 -5.74 -23.96 -11.95
N PRO A 180 -5.37 -24.92 -12.81
CA PRO A 180 -6.04 -25.15 -14.08
C PRO A 180 -7.55 -25.37 -13.87
N GLY A 181 -8.39 -24.67 -14.64
CA GLY A 181 -9.84 -24.75 -14.55
C GLY A 181 -10.49 -23.98 -13.40
N ALA A 182 -9.72 -23.51 -12.39
CA ALA A 182 -10.23 -22.75 -11.24
C ALA A 182 -9.94 -21.24 -11.38
N THR A 183 -10.43 -20.62 -12.42
CA THR A 183 -10.13 -19.21 -12.82
C THR A 183 -10.62 -18.14 -11.83
N LYS A 184 -11.34 -18.54 -10.78
CA LYS A 184 -11.83 -17.64 -9.74
C LYS A 184 -10.93 -17.59 -8.51
N VAL A 185 -10.03 -18.56 -8.31
CA VAL A 185 -9.19 -18.64 -7.11
C VAL A 185 -8.24 -17.45 -7.05
N GLY A 186 -8.41 -16.60 -6.04
CA GLY A 186 -7.58 -15.40 -5.83
C GLY A 186 -7.67 -14.32 -6.91
N ARG A 187 -8.67 -14.39 -7.80
CA ARG A 187 -8.85 -13.38 -8.85
C ARG A 187 -9.14 -12.01 -8.25
N GLU A 188 -8.44 -10.99 -8.74
CA GLU A 188 -8.65 -9.60 -8.35
C GLU A 188 -8.88 -8.72 -9.58
N MET A 189 -9.86 -7.82 -9.49
CA MET A 189 -10.16 -6.82 -10.51
C MET A 189 -10.29 -5.46 -9.84
N SER A 190 -9.59 -4.47 -10.36
CA SER A 190 -9.59 -3.14 -9.78
C SER A 190 -9.57 -2.06 -10.86
N ALA A 191 -10.25 -0.94 -10.60
CA ALA A 191 -10.22 0.25 -11.45
C ALA A 191 -10.22 1.50 -10.57
N ALA A 192 -9.50 2.54 -11.01
CA ALA A 192 -9.39 3.80 -10.29
C ALA A 192 -9.35 4.99 -11.23
N VAL A 193 -9.92 6.10 -10.76
CA VAL A 193 -9.82 7.42 -11.40
C VAL A 193 -9.48 8.44 -10.32
N LEU A 194 -8.45 9.24 -10.56
CA LEU A 194 -8.04 10.35 -9.71
C LEU A 194 -8.02 11.63 -10.53
N TYR A 195 -8.31 12.74 -9.88
CA TYR A 195 -8.20 14.07 -10.45
C TYR A 195 -7.43 14.99 -9.52
N ASP A 196 -6.33 15.53 -10.03
CA ASP A 196 -5.43 16.45 -9.33
C ASP A 196 -5.42 17.79 -10.04
N ARG A 197 -5.79 18.89 -9.34
CA ARG A 197 -5.76 20.25 -9.87
C ARG A 197 -5.38 21.27 -8.81
N GLY A 198 -4.16 21.79 -8.91
CA GLY A 198 -3.64 22.72 -7.92
C GLY A 198 -3.65 22.11 -6.51
N PRO A 199 -4.25 22.77 -5.52
CA PRO A 199 -4.30 22.25 -4.15
C PRO A 199 -5.32 21.13 -3.95
N PHE A 200 -6.23 20.90 -4.90
CA PHE A 200 -7.34 19.95 -4.79
C PHE A 200 -7.00 18.61 -5.44
N SER A 201 -7.36 17.54 -4.76
CA SER A 201 -7.26 16.17 -5.27
C SER A 201 -8.44 15.33 -4.80
N ILE A 202 -9.01 14.56 -5.72
CA ILE A 202 -10.03 13.52 -5.42
C ILE A 202 -9.71 12.23 -6.15
N GLY A 203 -10.19 11.12 -5.62
CA GLY A 203 -10.04 9.82 -6.25
C GLY A 203 -11.14 8.84 -5.87
N VAL A 204 -11.43 7.94 -6.79
CA VAL A 204 -12.33 6.80 -6.60
C VAL A 204 -11.62 5.54 -7.06
N THR A 205 -11.75 4.48 -6.27
CA THR A 205 -11.26 3.15 -6.63
C THR A 205 -12.32 2.11 -6.34
N TYR A 206 -12.52 1.19 -7.26
CA TYR A 206 -13.27 -0.05 -7.03
C TYR A 206 -12.31 -1.23 -7.12
N ASP A 207 -12.47 -2.18 -6.19
CA ASP A 207 -11.66 -3.39 -6.11
C ASP A 207 -12.55 -4.58 -5.77
N GLN A 208 -12.34 -5.71 -6.42
CA GLN A 208 -13.03 -6.96 -6.12
C GLN A 208 -12.02 -8.10 -6.06
N LEU A 209 -11.93 -8.73 -4.90
CA LEU A 209 -11.09 -9.89 -4.64
C LEU A 209 -11.95 -11.12 -4.37
N GLN A 210 -11.58 -12.26 -4.97
CA GLN A 210 -12.15 -13.58 -4.69
C GLN A 210 -11.30 -14.39 -3.71
N GLY A 211 -11.90 -15.37 -3.07
CA GLY A 211 -11.20 -16.24 -2.11
C GLY A 211 -10.03 -16.99 -2.74
N THR A 212 -8.93 -17.12 -1.98
CA THR A 212 -7.62 -17.59 -2.46
C THR A 212 -7.41 -19.10 -2.33
N SER A 213 -8.48 -19.89 -2.35
CA SER A 213 -8.44 -21.36 -2.40
C SER A 213 -9.64 -21.90 -3.19
N ILE A 214 -9.58 -23.15 -3.63
CA ILE A 214 -10.72 -23.82 -4.30
C ILE A 214 -11.97 -23.78 -3.43
N ALA A 215 -11.83 -24.04 -2.13
CA ALA A 215 -12.95 -24.05 -1.19
C ALA A 215 -13.60 -22.68 -1.01
N THR A 216 -12.84 -21.59 -1.19
CA THR A 216 -13.29 -20.21 -0.95
C THR A 216 -13.46 -19.39 -2.24
N GLN A 217 -13.22 -19.95 -3.41
CA GLN A 217 -13.22 -19.19 -4.69
C GLN A 217 -14.55 -18.48 -5.02
N SER A 218 -15.66 -18.91 -4.42
CA SER A 218 -16.96 -18.24 -4.54
C SER A 218 -17.13 -17.05 -3.58
N ASN A 219 -16.27 -16.95 -2.58
CA ASN A 219 -16.28 -15.81 -1.64
C ASN A 219 -15.83 -14.55 -2.38
N THR A 220 -16.52 -13.46 -2.17
CA THR A 220 -16.19 -12.19 -2.83
C THR A 220 -16.13 -11.06 -1.83
N GLN A 221 -15.08 -10.27 -1.91
CA GLN A 221 -14.92 -9.02 -1.18
C GLN A 221 -14.87 -7.88 -2.20
N SER A 222 -15.88 -7.02 -2.19
CA SER A 222 -15.94 -5.84 -3.06
C SER A 222 -15.73 -4.59 -2.23
N ARG A 223 -14.81 -3.74 -2.64
CA ARG A 223 -14.51 -2.46 -2.02
C ARG A 223 -14.72 -1.32 -2.99
N ALA A 224 -15.38 -0.26 -2.55
CA ALA A 224 -15.37 1.03 -3.21
C ALA A 224 -14.77 2.05 -2.23
N LEU A 225 -13.81 2.83 -2.70
CA LEU A 225 -13.13 3.83 -1.91
C LEU A 225 -13.22 5.18 -2.62
N PHE A 226 -13.58 6.21 -1.85
CA PHE A 226 -13.51 7.61 -2.24
C PHE A 226 -12.52 8.32 -1.31
N GLY A 227 -11.66 9.17 -1.87
CA GLY A 227 -10.73 10.01 -1.13
C GLY A 227 -10.67 11.42 -1.68
N ALA A 228 -10.44 12.38 -0.80
CA ALA A 228 -10.26 13.78 -1.15
C ALA A 228 -9.17 14.42 -0.30
N SER A 229 -8.48 15.41 -0.85
CA SER A 229 -7.55 16.26 -0.10
C SER A 229 -7.53 17.68 -0.64
N TYR A 230 -7.22 18.62 0.25
CA TYR A 230 -6.99 20.01 -0.08
C TYR A 230 -5.76 20.55 0.67
N ASP A 231 -4.83 21.15 -0.07
CA ASP A 231 -3.60 21.73 0.48
C ASP A 231 -3.77 23.25 0.63
N PHE A 232 -3.86 23.73 1.87
CA PHE A 232 -3.95 25.16 2.21
C PHE A 232 -2.56 25.83 2.33
N GLY A 233 -1.49 25.12 1.96
CA GLY A 233 -0.10 25.56 2.05
C GLY A 233 0.58 25.08 3.35
N ILE A 234 0.16 25.60 4.50
CA ILE A 234 0.70 25.18 5.80
C ILE A 234 -0.06 23.99 6.42
N VAL A 235 -1.30 23.78 6.03
CA VAL A 235 -2.14 22.65 6.47
C VAL A 235 -2.68 21.94 5.24
N LYS A 236 -2.58 20.61 5.21
CA LYS A 236 -3.26 19.76 4.26
C LYS A 236 -4.36 18.98 4.98
N ALA A 237 -5.60 19.10 4.50
CA ALA A 237 -6.73 18.31 4.97
C ALA A 237 -6.96 17.11 4.04
N LEU A 238 -7.24 15.95 4.62
CA LEU A 238 -7.44 14.71 3.89
C LEU A 238 -8.64 13.96 4.51
N ALA A 239 -9.41 13.30 3.65
CA ALA A 239 -10.51 12.45 4.09
C ALA A 239 -10.76 11.33 3.10
N GLY A 240 -11.35 10.25 3.60
CA GLY A 240 -11.78 9.16 2.75
C GLY A 240 -12.83 8.27 3.39
N VAL A 241 -13.47 7.50 2.53
CA VAL A 241 -14.44 6.50 2.92
C VAL A 241 -14.24 5.24 2.08
N ARG A 242 -14.29 4.07 2.74
CA ARG A 242 -14.28 2.77 2.09
C ARG A 242 -15.55 2.01 2.45
N TRP A 243 -16.32 1.61 1.44
CA TRP A 243 -17.37 0.62 1.53
C TRP A 243 -16.79 -0.78 1.26
N LEU A 244 -17.10 -1.76 2.11
CA LEU A 244 -16.79 -3.18 1.94
C LEU A 244 -18.08 -3.99 1.96
N ASN A 245 -18.29 -4.81 0.94
CA ASN A 245 -19.32 -5.80 0.89
C ASN A 245 -18.72 -7.20 0.68
N THR A 246 -19.03 -8.12 1.58
CA THR A 246 -18.60 -9.51 1.53
C THR A 246 -19.78 -10.41 1.17
N ARG A 247 -19.54 -11.39 0.30
CA ARG A 247 -20.54 -12.38 -0.12
C ARG A 247 -19.96 -13.79 0.05
N ASN A 248 -20.83 -14.72 0.42
CA ASN A 248 -20.51 -16.14 0.70
C ASN A 248 -19.48 -16.34 1.82
N THR A 249 -19.25 -15.31 2.63
CA THR A 249 -18.40 -15.33 3.82
C THR A 249 -18.83 -14.21 4.75
N SER A 250 -18.56 -14.34 6.03
CA SER A 250 -18.75 -13.29 7.03
C SER A 250 -17.44 -12.63 7.46
N THR A 251 -16.31 -13.07 6.90
CA THR A 251 -14.97 -12.61 7.29
C THR A 251 -14.20 -12.08 6.07
N PRO A 252 -13.77 -10.80 6.09
CA PRO A 252 -14.13 -9.77 7.07
C PRO A 252 -15.61 -9.35 6.95
N PRO A 253 -16.24 -8.83 8.01
CA PRO A 253 -17.64 -8.39 7.95
C PRO A 253 -17.82 -7.21 7.00
N SER A 254 -18.97 -7.13 6.32
CA SER A 254 -19.34 -5.97 5.52
C SER A 254 -19.36 -4.71 6.38
N SER A 255 -18.76 -3.63 5.91
CA SER A 255 -18.51 -2.44 6.74
C SER A 255 -18.29 -1.18 5.92
N MET A 256 -18.41 -0.04 6.58
CA MET A 256 -17.88 1.25 6.13
C MET A 256 -16.68 1.61 6.99
N LEU A 257 -15.61 2.09 6.38
CA LEU A 257 -14.48 2.72 7.07
C LEU A 257 -14.43 4.18 6.67
N TYR A 258 -14.44 5.06 7.64
CA TYR A 258 -14.31 6.50 7.47
C TYR A 258 -13.00 6.97 8.08
N TRP A 259 -12.34 7.92 7.45
CA TRP A 259 -11.21 8.61 8.05
C TRP A 259 -11.14 10.07 7.64
N GLY A 260 -10.54 10.86 8.52
CA GLY A 260 -10.19 12.24 8.27
C GLY A 260 -8.94 12.60 9.03
N GLY A 261 -8.09 13.41 8.42
CA GLY A 261 -6.83 13.80 9.00
C GLY A 261 -6.31 15.12 8.47
N LEU A 262 -5.33 15.65 9.19
CA LEU A 262 -4.63 16.88 8.88
C LEU A 262 -3.13 16.62 8.92
N THR A 263 -2.38 17.26 8.02
CA THR A 263 -0.92 17.38 8.10
C THR A 263 -0.59 18.85 8.22
N TYR A 264 0.06 19.25 9.30
CA TYR A 264 0.48 20.62 9.57
C TYR A 264 2.00 20.76 9.41
N ARG A 265 2.42 21.67 8.55
CA ARG A 265 3.83 22.03 8.38
C ARG A 265 4.21 23.10 9.40
N VAL A 266 4.82 22.67 10.51
CA VAL A 266 5.28 23.60 11.56
C VAL A 266 6.47 24.43 11.08
N SER A 267 7.40 23.77 10.38
CA SER A 267 8.59 24.40 9.78
C SER A 267 9.07 23.56 8.58
N ALA A 268 10.15 23.96 7.94
CA ALA A 268 10.70 23.20 6.81
C ALA A 268 11.04 21.73 7.17
N PRO A 269 11.67 21.42 8.34
CA PRO A 269 11.96 20.04 8.72
C PRO A 269 10.89 19.38 9.59
N LEU A 270 9.90 20.10 10.14
CA LEU A 270 8.97 19.57 11.15
C LEU A 270 7.53 19.52 10.66
N PHE A 271 6.94 18.33 10.67
CA PHE A 271 5.54 18.09 10.33
C PHE A 271 4.82 17.39 11.48
N ILE A 272 3.55 17.72 11.67
CA ILE A 272 2.65 17.03 12.59
C ILE A 272 1.44 16.56 11.79
N SER A 273 1.17 15.27 11.84
CA SER A 273 -0.01 14.66 11.20
C SER A 273 -0.91 14.05 12.27
N ALA A 274 -2.22 14.23 12.11
CA ALA A 274 -3.22 13.59 12.97
C ALA A 274 -4.33 13.01 12.11
N SER A 275 -4.86 11.86 12.51
CA SER A 275 -5.96 11.19 11.83
C SER A 275 -6.88 10.47 12.81
N VAL A 276 -8.16 10.38 12.44
CA VAL A 276 -9.14 9.53 13.12
C VAL A 276 -9.74 8.58 12.10
N TYR A 277 -9.85 7.31 12.48
CA TYR A 277 -10.41 6.22 11.67
C TYR A 277 -11.56 5.59 12.44
N HIS A 278 -12.68 5.33 11.76
CA HIS A 278 -13.82 4.65 12.35
C HIS A 278 -14.37 3.59 11.40
N THR A 279 -14.45 2.35 11.85
CA THR A 279 -15.11 1.27 11.11
C THR A 279 -16.51 1.06 11.67
N GLN A 280 -17.52 1.18 10.81
CA GLN A 280 -18.89 0.82 11.09
C GLN A 280 -19.20 -0.53 10.45
N PHE A 281 -19.29 -1.58 11.25
CA PHE A 281 -19.75 -2.88 10.78
C PHE A 281 -21.26 -2.90 10.54
N ARG A 282 -21.68 -3.67 9.54
CA ARG A 282 -23.09 -3.83 9.23
C ARG A 282 -23.79 -4.75 10.23
N ASN A 283 -23.10 -5.81 10.64
CA ASN A 283 -23.57 -6.78 11.63
C ASN A 283 -22.35 -7.44 12.32
N PRO A 284 -22.20 -7.33 13.66
CA PRO A 284 -23.01 -6.48 14.56
C PRO A 284 -22.77 -5.00 14.31
N HIS A 285 -23.75 -4.14 14.71
CA HIS A 285 -23.62 -2.70 14.54
C HIS A 285 -22.57 -2.09 15.44
N GLY A 286 -21.87 -1.07 14.92
CA GLY A 286 -20.76 -0.39 15.58
C GLY A 286 -19.42 -0.89 15.10
N GLY A 287 -18.34 -0.47 15.72
CA GLY A 287 -17.00 -0.90 15.36
C GLY A 287 -15.92 -0.08 16.06
N PRO A 288 -14.65 -0.38 15.78
CA PRO A 288 -13.53 0.28 16.42
C PRO A 288 -13.34 1.70 15.91
N THR A 289 -12.77 2.52 16.78
CA THR A 289 -12.28 3.87 16.44
C THR A 289 -10.82 3.97 16.83
N MET A 290 -9.99 4.51 15.95
CA MET A 290 -8.57 4.75 16.21
C MET A 290 -8.25 6.23 15.98
N GLY A 291 -7.58 6.85 16.97
CA GLY A 291 -6.96 8.17 16.84
C GLY A 291 -5.46 8.04 16.78
N VAL A 292 -4.81 8.82 15.91
CA VAL A 292 -3.35 8.75 15.68
C VAL A 292 -2.78 10.15 15.62
N LEU A 293 -1.57 10.30 16.20
CA LEU A 293 -0.74 11.49 16.08
C LEU A 293 0.67 11.07 15.67
N LEU A 294 1.22 11.74 14.65
CA LEU A 294 2.57 11.52 14.13
C LEU A 294 3.32 12.85 14.12
N VAL A 295 4.54 12.84 14.59
CA VAL A 295 5.51 13.94 14.50
C VAL A 295 6.71 13.47 13.70
N ASP A 296 6.98 14.13 12.55
CA ASP A 296 8.11 13.84 11.68
C ASP A 296 9.11 14.99 11.72
N TYR A 297 10.37 14.67 11.96
CA TYR A 297 11.47 15.63 11.92
C TYR A 297 12.53 15.20 10.90
N PHE A 298 12.61 15.90 9.80
CA PHE A 298 13.54 15.63 8.70
C PHE A 298 14.94 16.18 8.99
N LEU A 299 15.89 15.26 9.22
CA LEU A 299 17.32 15.58 9.32
C LEU A 299 17.90 15.90 7.94
N SER A 300 17.33 15.33 6.89
CA SER A 300 17.66 15.56 5.49
C SER A 300 16.48 15.17 4.59
N LYS A 301 16.60 15.37 3.27
CA LYS A 301 15.59 14.91 2.30
C LYS A 301 15.37 13.39 2.32
N ARG A 302 16.27 12.61 2.93
CA ARG A 302 16.26 11.14 2.92
C ARG A 302 16.19 10.52 4.30
N THR A 303 16.40 11.30 5.36
CA THR A 303 16.48 10.79 6.74
C THR A 303 15.57 11.62 7.64
N GLU A 304 14.71 10.94 8.38
CA GLU A 304 13.83 11.55 9.36
C GLU A 304 13.84 10.76 10.68
N LEU A 305 13.62 11.47 11.76
CA LEU A 305 13.22 10.92 13.05
C LEU A 305 11.73 11.10 13.19
N TYR A 306 11.06 10.14 13.79
CA TYR A 306 9.62 10.23 14.01
C TYR A 306 9.23 9.77 15.42
N ALA A 307 8.09 10.30 15.87
CA ALA A 307 7.36 9.80 17.02
C ALA A 307 5.89 9.66 16.64
N GLU A 308 5.32 8.48 16.84
CA GLU A 308 3.96 8.15 16.50
C GLU A 308 3.23 7.55 17.69
N GLY A 309 2.00 7.95 17.93
CA GLY A 309 1.16 7.40 18.98
C GLY A 309 -0.26 7.16 18.49
N ALA A 310 -0.87 6.05 18.92
CA ALA A 310 -2.24 5.72 18.61
C ALA A 310 -2.98 5.13 19.80
N TYR A 311 -4.29 5.38 19.82
CA TYR A 311 -5.23 4.72 20.69
C TYR A 311 -6.37 4.12 19.86
N VAL A 312 -6.61 2.82 20.06
CA VAL A 312 -7.71 2.08 19.45
C VAL A 312 -8.74 1.74 20.52
N ASN A 313 -9.97 2.23 20.34
CA ASN A 313 -11.12 1.83 21.15
C ASN A 313 -11.89 0.73 20.41
N ASN A 314 -11.86 -0.47 20.95
CA ASN A 314 -12.56 -1.63 20.41
C ASN A 314 -13.97 -1.78 21.02
N ARG A 315 -14.89 -2.32 20.26
CA ARG A 315 -16.16 -2.85 20.77
C ARG A 315 -15.98 -4.30 21.20
N SER A 316 -16.89 -4.81 22.01
CA SER A 316 -16.85 -6.18 22.54
C SER A 316 -16.66 -7.31 21.50
N PHE A 317 -16.92 -7.04 20.24
CA PHE A 317 -16.79 -7.96 19.12
C PHE A 317 -15.67 -7.60 18.13
N SER A 318 -14.95 -6.49 18.34
CA SER A 318 -13.84 -6.08 17.47
C SER A 318 -12.49 -6.29 18.14
N ASN A 319 -11.47 -6.52 17.34
CA ASN A 319 -10.10 -6.77 17.77
C ASN A 319 -9.09 -6.09 16.85
N VAL A 320 -9.33 -4.80 16.57
CA VAL A 320 -8.37 -4.01 15.80
C VAL A 320 -7.24 -3.59 16.73
N GLY A 321 -6.03 -4.00 16.40
CA GLY A 321 -4.80 -3.53 17.03
C GLY A 321 -4.17 -2.38 16.26
N ILE A 322 -3.23 -1.70 16.90
CA ILE A 322 -2.43 -0.64 16.28
C ILE A 322 -1.69 -1.10 15.02
N ARG A 323 -1.45 -2.41 14.88
CA ARG A 323 -0.77 -3.05 13.75
C ARG A 323 -1.68 -3.87 12.83
N GLY A 324 -2.96 -3.90 13.10
CA GLY A 324 -3.94 -4.61 12.27
C GLY A 324 -4.97 -5.39 13.06
N THR A 325 -5.99 -5.83 12.35
CA THR A 325 -7.09 -6.62 12.94
C THR A 325 -6.57 -7.99 13.41
N GLY A 326 -6.78 -8.30 14.68
CA GLY A 326 -6.34 -9.55 15.31
C GLY A 326 -4.84 -9.61 15.61
N VAL A 327 -4.10 -8.53 15.40
CA VAL A 327 -2.67 -8.46 15.67
C VAL A 327 -2.44 -7.86 17.04
N ASP A 328 -1.87 -8.64 17.95
CA ASP A 328 -1.45 -8.23 19.29
C ASP A 328 -2.54 -7.58 20.16
N VAL A 329 -3.82 -7.92 19.95
CA VAL A 329 -4.94 -7.44 20.76
C VAL A 329 -6.05 -8.48 20.89
N ALA A 330 -6.61 -8.62 22.08
CA ALA A 330 -7.77 -9.48 22.32
C ALA A 330 -9.06 -8.81 21.85
N THR A 331 -10.08 -9.61 21.54
CA THR A 331 -11.40 -9.11 21.20
C THR A 331 -11.98 -8.27 22.35
N GLY A 332 -12.45 -7.08 22.03
CA GLY A 332 -13.02 -6.12 22.99
C GLY A 332 -12.00 -5.32 23.80
N ALA A 333 -10.71 -5.61 23.68
CA ALA A 333 -9.68 -4.86 24.39
C ALA A 333 -9.25 -3.62 23.60
N ASP A 334 -9.19 -2.49 24.27
CA ASP A 334 -8.58 -1.27 23.73
C ASP A 334 -7.06 -1.44 23.67
N GLN A 335 -6.40 -0.67 22.79
CA GLN A 335 -4.95 -0.72 22.70
C GLN A 335 -4.36 0.68 22.53
N THR A 336 -3.28 0.95 23.26
CA THR A 336 -2.42 2.12 23.07
C THR A 336 -1.06 1.66 22.57
N GLY A 337 -0.53 2.36 21.59
CA GLY A 337 0.82 2.19 21.10
C GLY A 337 1.54 3.52 20.96
N ILE A 338 2.85 3.50 21.19
CA ILE A 338 3.75 4.64 20.96
C ILE A 338 5.02 4.08 20.33
N THR A 339 5.44 4.68 19.24
CA THR A 339 6.68 4.31 18.54
C THR A 339 7.55 5.54 18.34
N VAL A 340 8.84 5.42 18.60
CA VAL A 340 9.85 6.39 18.19
C VAL A 340 10.87 5.68 17.30
N GLY A 341 11.27 6.32 16.22
CA GLY A 341 12.11 5.63 15.25
C GLY A 341 12.84 6.55 14.26
N ILE A 342 13.54 5.90 13.36
CA ILE A 342 14.29 6.53 12.27
C ILE A 342 13.93 5.85 10.96
N ARG A 343 13.71 6.65 9.91
CA ARG A 343 13.56 6.21 8.54
C ARG A 343 14.63 6.84 7.65
N HIS A 344 15.26 6.01 6.83
CA HIS A 344 16.24 6.45 5.82
C HIS A 344 15.91 5.87 4.45
N SER A 345 15.95 6.72 3.42
CA SER A 345 15.76 6.35 2.01
C SER A 345 17.07 6.52 1.24
N PHE A 346 17.42 5.56 0.39
CA PHE A 346 18.65 5.58 -0.42
C PHE A 346 18.40 5.27 -1.89
#